data_36d04bdc91308fe1eb531d5450511920
#
_entry.id   36d04bdc91308fe1eb531d5450511920
#
_cell.length_a   1.000
_cell.length_b   1.000
_cell.length_c   1.000
_cell.angle_alpha   90.00
_cell.angle_beta   90.00
_cell.angle_gamma   90.00
#
_symmetry.space_group_name_H-M   'P 1'
#
loop_
_entity.id
_entity.type
_entity.pdbx_description
1 polymer ?
#
loop_
_entity_poly.entity_id
_entity_poly.type
_entity_poly.pdbx_seq_one_letter_code
_entity_poly.pdbx_strand_id
1 'polypeptide(L)'
;MSVMAGFAILMVEAMNKLYNRLHAINFGVYGASQAGKTTLHKQLMTRGEVPDVKKRTVGRHRASRKFVKLDGDAHTVKTADIGGQTVYWGEWIKDMRSRHVKYIIFMFDDRHLSKHYDIEQQLSWTFLVDTICNQYWETGGRKKKKQDHDFPLAVGLWANKYDLWKDKYPYDGKIENHPIFESFKPGLQRLNDAGIPCHKYIVSAKSDSEMVYRGVLTMIKDY
;
A
#
# COMPACT_ATOMS: atom_id res chain seq x y z
N MET A 1 32.02 31.88 9.94
CA MET A 1 31.92 30.41 9.75
C MET A 1 32.90 30.00 8.66
N SER A 2 33.76 29.03 8.92
CA SER A 2 34.81 28.59 8.00
C SER A 2 34.16 27.91 6.77
N VAL A 3 34.73 28.14 5.58
CA VAL A 3 34.34 27.50 4.30
C VAL A 3 34.31 25.97 4.44
N MET A 4 35.18 25.40 5.26
CA MET A 4 35.25 23.97 5.58
C MET A 4 34.00 23.46 6.31
N ALA A 5 33.43 24.24 7.23
CA ALA A 5 32.20 23.85 7.93
C ALA A 5 30.98 23.82 6.97
N GLY A 6 30.89 24.77 6.04
CA GLY A 6 29.86 24.79 5.02
C GLY A 6 29.94 23.58 4.07
N PHE A 7 31.15 23.20 3.66
CA PHE A 7 31.37 22.04 2.80
C PHE A 7 31.02 20.73 3.51
N ALA A 8 31.39 20.57 4.77
CA ALA A 8 31.03 19.39 5.58
C ALA A 8 29.51 19.22 5.73
N ILE A 9 28.77 20.32 5.97
CA ILE A 9 27.31 20.30 6.05
C ILE A 9 26.68 19.84 4.71
N LEU A 10 27.15 20.40 3.59
CA LEU A 10 26.66 20.02 2.26
C LEU A 10 26.93 18.55 1.94
N MET A 11 28.09 18.03 2.32
CA MET A 11 28.43 16.61 2.14
C MET A 11 27.53 15.70 2.98
N VAL A 12 27.28 16.03 4.25
CA VAL A 12 26.37 15.28 5.13
C VAL A 12 24.94 15.29 4.57
N GLU A 13 24.45 16.46 4.10
CA GLU A 13 23.13 16.52 3.46
C GLU A 13 23.05 15.69 2.18
N ALA A 14 24.09 15.73 1.33
CA ALA A 14 24.15 14.94 0.10
C ALA A 14 24.18 13.42 0.42
N MET A 15 24.95 13.01 1.41
CA MET A 15 25.00 11.63 1.88
C MET A 15 23.66 11.17 2.46
N ASN A 16 23.01 11.98 3.27
CA ASN A 16 21.68 11.70 3.81
C ASN A 16 20.62 11.60 2.69
N LYS A 17 20.67 12.49 1.70
CA LYS A 17 19.79 12.40 0.53
C LYS A 17 20.02 11.11 -0.27
N LEU A 18 21.29 10.70 -0.45
CA LEU A 18 21.64 9.46 -1.13
C LEU A 18 21.19 8.24 -0.33
N TYR A 19 21.49 8.19 0.97
CA TYR A 19 21.08 7.13 1.88
C TYR A 19 19.54 6.94 1.84
N ASN A 20 18.80 8.02 2.03
CA ASN A 20 17.33 7.99 2.00
C ASN A 20 16.76 7.65 0.61
N ARG A 21 17.50 7.90 -0.47
CA ARG A 21 17.13 7.49 -1.82
C ARG A 21 17.31 5.99 -2.04
N LEU A 22 18.35 5.41 -1.44
CA LEU A 22 18.66 3.99 -1.53
C LEU A 22 17.75 3.15 -0.62
N HIS A 23 17.34 3.70 0.53
CA HIS A 23 16.52 3.03 1.54
C HIS A 23 15.04 3.44 1.51
N ALA A 24 14.55 3.98 0.38
CA ALA A 24 13.14 4.32 0.24
C ALA A 24 12.26 3.08 0.37
N ILE A 25 11.26 3.16 1.26
CA ILE A 25 10.25 2.13 1.44
C ILE A 25 9.24 2.25 0.29
N ASN A 26 9.24 1.27 -0.60
CA ASN A 26 8.36 1.23 -1.76
C ASN A 26 7.03 0.57 -1.40
N PHE A 27 5.96 1.38 -1.35
CA PHE A 27 4.59 0.91 -1.22
C PHE A 27 3.91 0.81 -2.57
N GLY A 28 3.22 -0.31 -2.82
CA GLY A 28 2.22 -0.45 -3.86
C GLY A 28 0.84 -0.21 -3.27
N VAL A 29 0.05 0.70 -3.85
CA VAL A 29 -1.33 0.95 -3.43
C VAL A 29 -2.25 0.49 -4.55
N TYR A 30 -2.92 -0.65 -4.35
CA TYR A 30 -3.77 -1.30 -5.34
C TYR A 30 -5.19 -1.47 -4.81
N GLY A 31 -6.11 -1.94 -5.64
CA GLY A 31 -7.51 -2.15 -5.27
C GLY A 31 -8.47 -1.64 -6.32
N ALA A 32 -9.77 -1.93 -6.16
CA ALA A 32 -10.81 -1.59 -7.10
C ALA A 32 -10.95 -0.07 -7.37
N SER A 33 -11.66 0.26 -8.42
CA SER A 33 -11.99 1.66 -8.73
C SER A 33 -12.71 2.32 -7.55
N GLN A 34 -12.40 3.58 -7.28
CA GLN A 34 -13.03 4.38 -6.22
C GLN A 34 -12.83 3.90 -4.76
N ALA A 35 -11.98 2.90 -4.51
CA ALA A 35 -11.67 2.43 -3.16
C ALA A 35 -10.88 3.44 -2.30
N GLY A 36 -10.46 4.59 -2.87
CA GLY A 36 -9.77 5.66 -2.14
C GLY A 36 -8.24 5.64 -2.28
N LYS A 37 -7.68 4.91 -3.25
CA LYS A 37 -6.23 4.81 -3.50
C LYS A 37 -5.56 6.18 -3.69
N THR A 38 -6.15 7.03 -4.53
CA THR A 38 -5.64 8.40 -4.77
C THR A 38 -5.68 9.23 -3.49
N THR A 39 -6.70 9.05 -2.65
CA THR A 39 -6.81 9.72 -1.35
C THR A 39 -5.69 9.27 -0.43
N LEU A 40 -5.47 7.96 -0.30
CA LEU A 40 -4.37 7.40 0.48
C LEU A 40 -3.01 7.88 -0.03
N HIS A 41 -2.78 7.83 -1.35
CA HIS A 41 -1.55 8.32 -1.97
C HIS A 41 -1.29 9.78 -1.61
N LYS A 42 -2.31 10.65 -1.71
CA LYS A 42 -2.19 12.06 -1.33
C LYS A 42 -1.92 12.20 0.17
N GLN A 43 -2.63 11.47 1.02
CA GLN A 43 -2.43 11.51 2.47
C GLN A 43 -1.00 11.13 2.85
N LEU A 44 -0.45 10.08 2.24
CA LEU A 44 0.94 9.70 2.43
C LEU A 44 1.93 10.76 1.93
N MET A 45 1.57 11.54 0.90
CA MET A 45 2.44 12.54 0.30
C MET A 45 2.29 13.94 0.94
N THR A 46 1.13 14.34 1.43
CA THR A 46 0.87 15.70 1.89
C THR A 46 0.73 15.82 3.41
N ARG A 47 0.31 14.76 4.10
CA ARG A 47 0.02 14.73 5.55
C ARG A 47 -0.91 15.86 5.97
N GLY A 48 -2.07 15.90 5.39
CA GLY A 48 -3.03 16.98 5.69
C GLY A 48 -4.37 16.75 5.01
N GLU A 49 -5.17 17.80 4.92
CA GLU A 49 -6.44 17.74 4.22
C GLU A 49 -6.26 17.29 2.78
N VAL A 50 -6.96 16.23 2.44
CA VAL A 50 -6.96 15.69 1.08
C VAL A 50 -8.19 16.23 0.37
N PRO A 51 -8.03 17.04 -0.68
CA PRO A 51 -9.16 17.58 -1.44
C PRO A 51 -9.97 16.44 -2.05
N ASP A 52 -11.27 16.66 -2.23
CA ASP A 52 -12.14 15.69 -2.88
C ASP A 52 -11.63 15.32 -4.28
N VAL A 53 -11.38 14.03 -4.48
CA VAL A 53 -10.97 13.49 -5.77
C VAL A 53 -12.22 13.10 -6.54
N LYS A 54 -12.67 13.99 -7.42
CA LYS A 54 -13.89 13.78 -8.22
C LYS A 54 -13.67 12.93 -9.47
N LYS A 55 -12.42 12.80 -9.94
CA LYS A 55 -12.09 12.09 -11.18
C LYS A 55 -11.42 10.74 -10.88
N ARG A 56 -11.78 9.73 -11.69
CA ARG A 56 -11.11 8.43 -11.64
C ARG A 56 -9.67 8.57 -12.15
N THR A 57 -8.75 7.87 -11.50
CA THR A 57 -7.37 7.79 -11.97
C THR A 57 -7.31 6.97 -13.26
N VAL A 58 -6.71 7.54 -14.29
CA VAL A 58 -6.49 6.91 -15.59
C VAL A 58 -5.02 6.52 -15.70
N GLY A 59 -4.75 5.24 -15.94
CA GLY A 59 -3.40 4.73 -16.10
C GLY A 59 -2.57 4.75 -14.81
N ARG A 60 -1.26 4.92 -14.97
CA ARG A 60 -0.27 4.98 -13.89
C ARG A 60 0.38 6.36 -13.86
N HIS A 61 0.29 7.03 -12.72
CA HIS A 61 1.00 8.27 -12.50
C HIS A 61 2.43 8.03 -12.00
N ARG A 62 3.32 8.98 -12.24
CA ARG A 62 4.71 8.91 -11.78
C ARG A 62 4.75 8.75 -10.26
N ALA A 63 5.60 7.85 -9.78
CA ALA A 63 5.77 7.64 -8.36
C ALA A 63 6.29 8.89 -7.65
N SER A 64 5.64 9.24 -6.56
CA SER A 64 6.02 10.34 -5.67
C SER A 64 6.80 9.83 -4.47
N ARG A 65 7.63 10.69 -3.87
CA ARG A 65 8.43 10.38 -2.68
C ARG A 65 8.18 11.43 -1.62
N LYS A 66 8.14 11.02 -0.37
CA LYS A 66 8.09 11.92 0.77
C LYS A 66 8.88 11.38 1.95
N PHE A 67 9.49 12.28 2.70
CA PHE A 67 9.98 12.00 4.04
C PHE A 67 8.82 11.97 5.02
N VAL A 68 8.72 10.89 5.78
CA VAL A 68 7.71 10.72 6.82
C VAL A 68 8.44 10.36 8.10
N LYS A 69 8.20 11.12 9.16
CA LYS A 69 8.64 10.72 10.50
C LYS A 69 7.63 9.72 11.03
N LEU A 70 8.09 8.50 11.25
CA LEU A 70 7.32 7.42 11.80
C LEU A 70 8.02 7.00 13.10
N ASP A 71 7.32 7.14 14.22
CA ASP A 71 7.81 6.73 15.56
C ASP A 71 9.19 7.32 15.95
N GLY A 72 9.44 8.56 15.56
CA GLY A 72 10.72 9.24 15.79
C GLY A 72 11.74 9.09 14.67
N ASP A 73 11.65 8.04 13.86
CA ASP A 73 12.58 7.77 12.76
C ASP A 73 12.10 8.39 11.44
N ALA A 74 13.06 8.85 10.66
CA ALA A 74 12.81 9.44 9.35
C ALA A 74 12.86 8.36 8.26
N HIS A 75 11.72 8.10 7.62
CA HIS A 75 11.61 7.17 6.50
C HIS A 75 11.28 7.90 5.20
N THR A 76 11.83 7.42 4.10
CA THR A 76 11.40 7.86 2.77
C THR A 76 10.35 6.88 2.25
N VAL A 77 9.11 7.33 2.15
CA VAL A 77 8.03 6.56 1.55
C VAL A 77 7.91 6.92 0.06
N LYS A 78 7.80 5.88 -0.78
CA LYS A 78 7.57 6.05 -2.22
C LYS A 78 6.35 5.25 -2.64
N THR A 79 5.39 5.91 -3.27
CA THR A 79 4.16 5.30 -3.79
C THR A 79 3.78 5.88 -5.14
N ALA A 80 2.97 5.15 -5.92
CA ALA A 80 2.41 5.60 -7.18
C ALA A 80 0.88 5.53 -7.11
N ASP A 81 0.19 6.46 -7.78
CA ASP A 81 -1.26 6.39 -7.96
C ASP A 81 -1.59 5.67 -9.27
N ILE A 82 -2.32 4.56 -9.18
CA ILE A 82 -2.63 3.69 -10.33
C ILE A 82 -4.12 3.40 -10.36
N GLY A 83 -4.70 3.43 -11.57
CA GLY A 83 -6.11 3.12 -11.77
C GLY A 83 -6.50 1.74 -11.24
N GLY A 84 -7.71 1.63 -10.68
CA GLY A 84 -8.22 0.37 -10.12
C GLY A 84 -9.06 -0.45 -11.09
N GLN A 85 -9.39 0.08 -12.27
CA GLN A 85 -10.17 -0.63 -13.26
C GLN A 85 -9.39 -1.80 -13.85
N THR A 86 -10.08 -2.85 -14.27
CA THR A 86 -9.50 -4.09 -14.83
C THR A 86 -8.47 -3.82 -15.93
N VAL A 87 -8.73 -2.84 -16.78
CA VAL A 87 -7.83 -2.43 -17.87
C VAL A 87 -6.44 -1.98 -17.37
N TYR A 88 -6.31 -1.58 -16.12
CA TYR A 88 -5.04 -1.12 -15.52
C TYR A 88 -4.36 -2.17 -14.64
N TRP A 89 -4.90 -3.37 -14.47
CA TRP A 89 -4.27 -4.39 -13.60
C TRP A 89 -2.89 -4.82 -14.11
N GLY A 90 -2.68 -4.81 -15.44
CA GLY A 90 -1.34 -4.99 -16.00
C GLY A 90 -0.31 -3.94 -15.54
N GLU A 91 -0.75 -2.72 -15.24
CA GLU A 91 0.11 -1.67 -14.71
C GLU A 91 0.50 -1.92 -13.24
N TRP A 92 -0.32 -2.66 -12.46
CA TRP A 92 0.06 -3.09 -11.11
C TRP A 92 1.28 -4.00 -11.15
N ILE A 93 1.28 -4.99 -12.06
CA ILE A 93 2.41 -5.91 -12.25
C ILE A 93 3.67 -5.14 -12.64
N LYS A 94 3.57 -4.23 -13.62
CA LYS A 94 4.68 -3.39 -14.05
C LYS A 94 5.21 -2.53 -12.91
N ASP A 95 4.30 -1.98 -12.08
CA ASP A 95 4.64 -1.17 -10.93
C ASP A 95 5.37 -1.96 -9.86
N MET A 96 4.83 -3.12 -9.47
CA MET A 96 5.46 -4.02 -8.50
C MET A 96 6.89 -4.36 -8.91
N ARG A 97 7.10 -4.75 -10.17
CA ARG A 97 8.41 -5.11 -10.72
C ARG A 97 9.36 -3.92 -10.82
N SER A 98 8.93 -2.84 -11.45
CA SER A 98 9.81 -1.70 -11.77
C SER A 98 10.24 -0.89 -10.54
N ARG A 99 9.44 -0.90 -9.47
CA ARG A 99 9.76 -0.22 -8.22
C ARG A 99 10.28 -1.14 -7.13
N HIS A 100 10.33 -2.46 -7.35
CA HIS A 100 10.66 -3.45 -6.31
C HIS A 100 9.80 -3.22 -5.06
N VAL A 101 8.47 -3.28 -5.25
CA VAL A 101 7.50 -2.98 -4.20
C VAL A 101 7.62 -4.01 -3.08
N LYS A 102 7.96 -3.56 -1.87
CA LYS A 102 8.12 -4.43 -0.69
C LYS A 102 6.86 -4.55 0.14
N TYR A 103 6.06 -3.50 0.19
CA TYR A 103 4.82 -3.47 0.97
C TYR A 103 3.67 -3.14 0.04
N ILE A 104 2.62 -3.93 0.10
CA ILE A 104 1.43 -3.76 -0.72
C ILE A 104 0.26 -3.38 0.17
N ILE A 105 -0.44 -2.31 -0.17
CA ILE A 105 -1.72 -1.93 0.44
C ILE A 105 -2.81 -2.19 -0.60
N PHE A 106 -3.68 -3.16 -0.31
CA PHE A 106 -4.89 -3.38 -1.10
C PHE A 106 -6.06 -2.66 -0.46
N MET A 107 -6.65 -1.72 -1.18
CA MET A 107 -7.77 -0.90 -0.70
C MET A 107 -9.10 -1.35 -1.28
N PHE A 108 -10.08 -1.45 -0.40
CA PHE A 108 -11.48 -1.74 -0.72
C PHE A 108 -12.41 -0.97 0.25
N ASP A 109 -13.72 -1.03 0.05
CA ASP A 109 -14.73 -0.43 0.93
C ASP A 109 -15.95 -1.36 1.08
N ASP A 110 -17.01 -0.92 1.76
CA ASP A 110 -18.19 -1.74 2.08
C ASP A 110 -19.08 -2.10 0.88
N ARG A 111 -18.81 -1.57 -0.33
CA ARG A 111 -19.67 -1.82 -1.51
C ARG A 111 -19.86 -3.29 -1.82
N HIS A 112 -18.85 -4.14 -1.59
CA HIS A 112 -18.96 -5.58 -1.82
C HIS A 112 -19.94 -6.30 -0.88
N LEU A 113 -20.36 -5.66 0.22
CA LEU A 113 -21.39 -6.17 1.13
C LEU A 113 -22.81 -5.72 0.75
N SER A 114 -22.95 -4.84 -0.25
CA SER A 114 -24.24 -4.37 -0.70
C SER A 114 -24.97 -5.42 -1.55
N LYS A 115 -26.31 -5.32 -1.61
CA LYS A 115 -27.13 -6.18 -2.49
C LYS A 115 -26.80 -6.01 -3.97
N HIS A 116 -26.25 -4.86 -4.36
CA HIS A 116 -25.73 -4.57 -5.71
C HIS A 116 -24.23 -4.82 -5.74
N TYR A 117 -23.87 -6.01 -5.59
CA TYR A 117 -22.55 -6.59 -5.42
C TYR A 117 -21.47 -5.97 -6.31
N ASP A 118 -20.51 -5.29 -5.71
CA ASP A 118 -19.32 -4.81 -6.42
C ASP A 118 -18.28 -5.93 -6.51
N ILE A 119 -18.49 -6.85 -7.44
CA ILE A 119 -17.58 -7.98 -7.71
C ILE A 119 -16.17 -7.52 -8.10
N GLU A 120 -16.02 -6.27 -8.57
CA GLU A 120 -14.71 -5.71 -8.96
C GLU A 120 -13.72 -5.75 -7.79
N GLN A 121 -14.16 -5.52 -6.56
CA GLN A 121 -13.29 -5.54 -5.40
C GLN A 121 -12.73 -6.94 -5.14
N GLN A 122 -13.56 -7.97 -5.24
CA GLN A 122 -13.12 -9.35 -5.04
C GLN A 122 -12.25 -9.86 -6.19
N LEU A 123 -12.64 -9.57 -7.43
CA LEU A 123 -11.85 -9.94 -8.61
C LEU A 123 -10.48 -9.27 -8.59
N SER A 124 -10.41 -7.99 -8.22
CA SER A 124 -9.15 -7.27 -8.12
C SER A 124 -8.25 -7.80 -7.00
N TRP A 125 -8.83 -8.24 -5.87
CA TRP A 125 -8.11 -8.93 -4.82
C TRP A 125 -7.57 -10.29 -5.30
N THR A 126 -8.41 -11.11 -5.90
CA THR A 126 -8.01 -12.41 -6.46
C THR A 126 -6.88 -12.23 -7.47
N PHE A 127 -7.00 -11.28 -8.38
CA PHE A 127 -5.95 -10.97 -9.34
C PHE A 127 -4.63 -10.57 -8.66
N LEU A 128 -4.68 -9.73 -7.62
CA LEU A 128 -3.48 -9.34 -6.88
C LEU A 128 -2.83 -10.54 -6.19
N VAL A 129 -3.61 -11.36 -5.49
CA VAL A 129 -3.12 -12.57 -4.81
C VAL A 129 -2.53 -13.56 -5.82
N ASP A 130 -3.19 -13.79 -6.95
CA ASP A 130 -2.69 -14.64 -8.03
C ASP A 130 -1.37 -14.12 -8.57
N THR A 131 -1.29 -12.81 -8.79
CA THR A 131 -0.04 -12.16 -9.25
C THR A 131 1.08 -12.35 -8.25
N ILE A 132 0.83 -12.16 -6.97
CA ILE A 132 1.83 -12.34 -5.92
C ILE A 132 2.23 -13.81 -5.82
N CYS A 133 1.27 -14.73 -5.68
CA CYS A 133 1.56 -16.13 -5.42
C CYS A 133 2.12 -16.87 -6.65
N ASN A 134 1.68 -16.54 -7.87
CA ASN A 134 2.05 -17.30 -9.07
C ASN A 134 3.18 -16.65 -9.88
N GLN A 135 3.16 -15.34 -10.07
CA GLN A 135 4.12 -14.68 -10.96
C GLN A 135 5.47 -14.37 -10.33
N TYR A 136 5.53 -14.20 -9.03
CA TYR A 136 6.81 -14.03 -8.34
C TYR A 136 7.58 -15.35 -8.22
N TRP A 137 6.89 -16.50 -8.22
CA TRP A 137 7.51 -17.82 -8.17
C TRP A 137 7.95 -18.33 -9.55
N GLU A 138 7.26 -17.95 -10.63
CA GLU A 138 7.48 -18.49 -11.98
C GLU A 138 8.54 -17.75 -12.81
N THR A 139 9.08 -16.64 -12.37
CA THR A 139 10.11 -15.93 -13.11
C THR A 139 11.46 -16.64 -13.05
N GLY A 140 11.51 -17.75 -13.76
CA GLY A 140 12.72 -18.38 -14.23
C GLY A 140 13.04 -19.69 -13.53
N GLY A 141 12.96 -20.78 -14.28
CA GLY A 141 13.40 -22.15 -13.97
C GLY A 141 14.88 -22.31 -13.61
N ARG A 142 15.51 -21.29 -13.08
CA ARG A 142 16.71 -21.37 -12.26
C ARG A 142 16.28 -21.13 -10.83
N LYS A 143 16.48 -22.13 -9.97
CA LYS A 143 16.49 -21.95 -8.52
C LYS A 143 17.47 -20.81 -8.20
N LYS A 144 17.01 -19.56 -8.35
CA LYS A 144 17.69 -18.45 -7.71
C LYS A 144 17.64 -18.80 -6.24
N LYS A 145 18.82 -18.97 -5.63
CA LYS A 145 19.00 -18.96 -4.19
C LYS A 145 18.04 -17.88 -3.67
N LYS A 146 17.34 -18.17 -2.56
CA LYS A 146 16.62 -17.19 -1.74
C LYS A 146 17.53 -15.98 -1.49
N GLN A 147 17.74 -15.17 -2.52
CA GLN A 147 18.37 -13.87 -2.40
C GLN A 147 17.20 -12.89 -2.31
N ASP A 148 16.94 -12.57 -1.05
CA ASP A 148 16.47 -11.26 -0.63
C ASP A 148 15.96 -10.39 -1.77
N HIS A 149 14.68 -9.99 -1.71
CA HIS A 149 14.11 -8.76 -2.26
C HIS A 149 13.13 -8.82 -3.43
N ASP A 150 12.73 -9.97 -3.95
CA ASP A 150 11.77 -10.00 -5.08
C ASP A 150 10.29 -10.15 -4.67
N PHE A 151 9.98 -10.30 -3.37
CA PHE A 151 8.62 -10.50 -2.86
C PHE A 151 8.14 -9.31 -2.04
N PRO A 152 6.82 -9.01 -2.01
CA PRO A 152 6.33 -8.14 -0.97
C PRO A 152 6.63 -8.78 0.40
N LEU A 153 7.18 -7.99 1.31
CA LEU A 153 7.45 -8.41 2.68
C LEU A 153 6.15 -8.55 3.47
N ALA A 154 5.17 -7.68 3.17
CA ALA A 154 3.85 -7.75 3.76
C ALA A 154 2.77 -7.18 2.84
N VAL A 155 1.55 -7.66 3.03
CA VAL A 155 0.34 -7.16 2.38
C VAL A 155 -0.60 -6.60 3.44
N GLY A 156 -1.05 -5.36 3.27
CA GLY A 156 -2.12 -4.76 4.07
C GLY A 156 -3.45 -4.84 3.33
N LEU A 157 -4.44 -5.45 3.93
CA LEU A 157 -5.82 -5.48 3.44
C LEU A 157 -6.61 -4.37 4.15
N TRP A 158 -6.86 -3.25 3.45
CA TRP A 158 -7.35 -2.02 4.04
C TRP A 158 -8.80 -1.72 3.66
N ALA A 159 -9.72 -1.90 4.63
CA ALA A 159 -11.12 -1.48 4.52
C ALA A 159 -11.22 0.03 4.74
N ASN A 160 -11.40 0.79 3.67
CA ASN A 160 -11.39 2.24 3.68
C ASN A 160 -12.81 2.83 3.79
N LYS A 161 -12.87 4.16 4.02
CA LYS A 161 -14.12 4.94 4.16
C LYS A 161 -14.96 4.50 5.36
N TYR A 162 -14.31 4.08 6.44
CA TYR A 162 -15.00 3.67 7.65
C TYR A 162 -15.98 4.72 8.17
N ASP A 163 -15.64 5.99 8.01
CA ASP A 163 -16.51 7.14 8.32
C ASP A 163 -17.89 7.06 7.64
N LEU A 164 -18.00 6.40 6.48
CA LEU A 164 -19.26 6.28 5.72
C LEU A 164 -20.09 5.03 6.07
N TRP A 165 -19.48 3.99 6.65
CA TRP A 165 -20.15 2.72 6.89
C TRP A 165 -20.08 2.21 8.34
N LYS A 166 -19.46 2.95 9.25
CA LYS A 166 -19.30 2.61 10.67
C LYS A 166 -20.61 2.30 11.41
N ASP A 167 -21.68 3.01 11.06
CA ASP A 167 -22.99 2.82 11.71
C ASP A 167 -23.67 1.51 11.26
N LYS A 168 -23.33 1.03 10.07
CA LYS A 168 -23.87 -0.21 9.51
C LYS A 168 -23.05 -1.45 9.94
N TYR A 169 -21.73 -1.28 10.03
CA TYR A 169 -20.80 -2.32 10.43
C TYR A 169 -19.82 -1.74 11.45
N PRO A 170 -20.24 -1.61 12.72
CA PRO A 170 -19.42 -1.00 13.76
C PRO A 170 -18.18 -1.86 14.07
N TYR A 171 -17.06 -1.19 14.27
CA TYR A 171 -15.80 -1.82 14.67
C TYR A 171 -15.65 -1.75 16.20
N ASP A 172 -15.66 -2.91 16.85
CA ASP A 172 -15.55 -3.07 18.31
C ASP A 172 -14.12 -3.31 18.82
N GLY A 173 -13.13 -3.07 17.97
CA GLY A 173 -11.72 -3.34 18.27
C GLY A 173 -11.25 -4.75 17.86
N LYS A 174 -12.14 -5.65 17.44
CA LYS A 174 -11.82 -7.03 17.01
C LYS A 174 -11.86 -7.14 15.49
N ILE A 175 -10.73 -6.88 14.87
CA ILE A 175 -10.63 -6.83 13.40
C ILE A 175 -10.72 -8.21 12.74
N GLU A 176 -10.31 -9.27 13.45
CA GLU A 176 -10.11 -10.60 12.85
C GLU A 176 -11.39 -11.19 12.26
N ASN A 177 -12.52 -11.01 12.93
CA ASN A 177 -13.80 -11.57 12.54
C ASN A 177 -14.77 -10.52 11.96
N HIS A 178 -14.27 -9.31 11.66
CA HIS A 178 -15.14 -8.29 11.12
C HIS A 178 -15.67 -8.68 9.73
N PRO A 179 -17.00 -8.61 9.48
CA PRO A 179 -17.64 -9.12 8.26
C PRO A 179 -17.12 -8.48 6.98
N ILE A 180 -16.55 -7.26 7.06
CA ILE A 180 -15.96 -6.55 5.94
C ILE A 180 -14.81 -7.33 5.26
N PHE A 181 -14.17 -8.28 5.95
CA PHE A 181 -13.06 -9.08 5.43
C PHE A 181 -13.45 -10.48 4.96
N GLU A 182 -14.71 -10.89 5.16
CA GLU A 182 -15.15 -12.28 4.92
C GLU A 182 -14.89 -12.74 3.49
N SER A 183 -15.25 -11.93 2.50
CA SER A 183 -15.09 -12.24 1.08
C SER A 183 -13.63 -12.34 0.63
N PHE A 184 -12.69 -11.86 1.44
CA PHE A 184 -11.27 -11.82 1.12
C PHE A 184 -10.48 -12.97 1.77
N LYS A 185 -11.11 -13.75 2.65
CA LYS A 185 -10.47 -14.87 3.39
C LYS A 185 -9.74 -15.89 2.51
N PRO A 186 -10.29 -16.33 1.35
CA PRO A 186 -9.57 -17.29 0.51
C PRO A 186 -8.21 -16.77 0.04
N GLY A 187 -8.14 -15.49 -0.33
CA GLY A 187 -6.88 -14.86 -0.72
C GLY A 187 -5.92 -14.65 0.45
N LEU A 188 -6.45 -14.30 1.65
CA LEU A 188 -5.65 -14.22 2.87
C LEU A 188 -4.98 -15.56 3.20
N GLN A 189 -5.72 -16.67 3.10
CA GLN A 189 -5.18 -18.00 3.32
C GLN A 189 -4.07 -18.33 2.33
N ARG A 190 -4.26 -18.04 1.06
CA ARG A 190 -3.23 -18.27 0.02
C ARG A 190 -1.95 -17.47 0.25
N LEU A 191 -2.05 -16.21 0.68
CA LEU A 191 -0.88 -15.41 1.04
C LEU A 191 -0.16 -16.02 2.25
N ASN A 192 -0.90 -16.45 3.27
CA ASN A 192 -0.36 -17.12 4.45
C ASN A 192 0.36 -18.41 4.08
N ASP A 193 -0.25 -19.25 3.23
CA ASP A 193 0.34 -20.51 2.75
C ASP A 193 1.63 -20.26 1.92
N ALA A 194 1.71 -19.10 1.26
CA ALA A 194 2.90 -18.65 0.56
C ALA A 194 3.95 -18.00 1.49
N GLY A 195 3.68 -17.92 2.80
CA GLY A 195 4.57 -17.30 3.79
C GLY A 195 4.62 -15.78 3.70
N ILE A 196 3.58 -15.15 3.14
CA ILE A 196 3.48 -13.69 3.01
C ILE A 196 2.50 -13.16 4.05
N PRO A 197 2.98 -12.44 5.07
CA PRO A 197 2.12 -11.89 6.10
C PRO A 197 1.11 -10.91 5.53
N CYS A 198 -0.14 -11.02 6.03
CA CYS A 198 -1.20 -10.11 5.64
C CYS A 198 -1.87 -9.50 6.87
N HIS A 199 -1.87 -8.17 6.93
CA HIS A 199 -2.45 -7.39 8.02
C HIS A 199 -3.76 -6.76 7.57
N LYS A 200 -4.76 -6.82 8.44
CA LYS A 200 -6.07 -6.19 8.21
C LYS A 200 -6.12 -4.82 8.87
N TYR A 201 -6.70 -3.84 8.18
CA TYR A 201 -6.90 -2.50 8.72
C TYR A 201 -8.27 -1.96 8.33
N ILE A 202 -8.88 -1.23 9.25
CA ILE A 202 -10.07 -0.42 9.02
C ILE A 202 -9.62 1.03 9.10
N VAL A 203 -9.83 1.83 8.03
CA VAL A 203 -9.30 3.17 7.91
C VAL A 203 -10.30 4.14 7.29
N SER A 204 -10.11 5.43 7.55
CA SER A 204 -10.77 6.55 6.86
C SER A 204 -9.70 7.45 6.26
N ALA A 205 -9.17 7.05 5.11
CA ALA A 205 -8.01 7.72 4.51
C ALA A 205 -8.21 9.21 4.22
N LYS A 206 -9.45 9.68 4.13
CA LYS A 206 -9.78 11.11 3.93
C LYS A 206 -9.77 11.89 5.24
N SER A 207 -10.35 11.34 6.30
CA SER A 207 -10.65 12.05 7.54
C SER A 207 -9.67 11.76 8.68
N ASP A 208 -8.90 10.67 8.60
CA ASP A 208 -8.00 10.23 9.68
C ASP A 208 -6.61 9.86 9.15
N SER A 209 -5.74 10.87 9.12
CA SER A 209 -4.35 10.69 8.71
C SER A 209 -3.54 9.86 9.71
N GLU A 210 -3.85 9.94 11.01
CA GLU A 210 -3.12 9.21 12.04
C GLU A 210 -3.35 7.70 11.91
N MET A 211 -4.61 7.29 11.68
CA MET A 211 -4.95 5.88 11.42
C MET A 211 -4.20 5.33 10.21
N VAL A 212 -4.05 6.13 9.14
CA VAL A 212 -3.26 5.78 7.96
C VAL A 212 -1.79 5.57 8.34
N TYR A 213 -1.20 6.50 9.08
CA TYR A 213 0.22 6.40 9.45
C TYR A 213 0.50 5.26 10.42
N ARG A 214 -0.40 4.99 11.37
CA ARG A 214 -0.30 3.81 12.26
C ARG A 214 -0.31 2.51 11.46
N GLY A 215 -1.22 2.37 10.50
CA GLY A 215 -1.28 1.19 9.63
C GLY A 215 0.01 0.99 8.83
N VAL A 216 0.57 2.07 8.26
CA VAL A 216 1.85 2.01 7.54
C VAL A 216 2.98 1.60 8.47
N LEU A 217 3.03 2.16 9.69
CA LEU A 217 4.03 1.83 10.71
C LEU A 217 4.00 0.35 11.09
N THR A 218 2.83 -0.19 11.37
CA THR A 218 2.70 -1.61 11.73
C THR A 218 3.23 -2.49 10.60
N MET A 219 2.89 -2.18 9.34
CA MET A 219 3.41 -2.94 8.19
C MET A 219 4.94 -2.90 8.05
N ILE A 220 5.61 -1.84 8.53
CA ILE A 220 7.07 -1.69 8.43
C ILE A 220 7.78 -2.34 9.62
N LYS A 221 7.21 -2.26 10.81
CA LYS A 221 7.85 -2.71 12.06
C LYS A 221 7.95 -4.22 12.19
N ASP A 222 7.05 -4.94 11.55
CA ASP A 222 7.02 -6.41 11.60
C ASP A 222 8.15 -7.05 10.73
N TYR A 223 9.02 -6.22 10.12
CA TYR A 223 10.14 -6.59 9.22
C TYR A 223 11.32 -5.64 9.31
#